data_1fd687c2a9fad0dc3d8d7f845f67edf6
#
_entry.id   1fd687c2a9fad0dc3d8d7f845f67edf6
#
_cell.length_a   1.000
_cell.length_b   1.000
_cell.length_c   1.000
_cell.angle_alpha   90.00
_cell.angle_beta   90.00
_cell.angle_gamma   90.00
#
_symmetry.space_group_name_H-M   'P 1'
#
loop_
_entity.id
_entity.type
_entity.pdbx_description
1 polymer ?
#
loop_
_entity_poly.entity_id
_entity_poly.type
_entity_poly.pdbx_seq_one_letter_code
_entity_poly.pdbx_strand_id
1 'polypeptide(L)'
;MSNDNDNNEFDFLPPAEPPPAFAQEKDSYHEQVDAEDFGMVEDFGLQMEYSDEDLLPENTAPSSINVGFVGVGGGGNKMANAFIELGFNKTLLVNTTGKDIPKNVEEDHVVLIPDSDGIGKNTEYGKEVLSQNGAIIEDALRIKLGKVDWLFVLAGGGGGTGSSVTALQPVFDRYMRSVQSSGQVVYIVSWPTAQENLNPTIARNALTLANDVAQYPHIILDNERATRLLRGRIGMLGMYPVANTQFAKSLAQVLKLSTEDSPIQSFDSKDLETCLGNDGRAFMGSTMIKDP
;
A
#
# COMPACT_ATOMS: atom_id res chain seq x y z
N MET A 1 16.13 -63.39 -43.09
CA MET A 1 14.77 -63.94 -43.23
C MET A 1 14.19 -63.92 -41.83
N SER A 2 13.31 -63.08 -41.63
CA SER A 2 12.06 -62.93 -40.87
C SER A 2 11.93 -61.49 -40.41
N ASN A 3 10.92 -60.89 -41.01
CA ASN A 3 10.35 -59.62 -40.63
C ASN A 3 9.50 -59.81 -39.38
N ASP A 4 9.68 -59.02 -38.37
CA ASP A 4 8.69 -58.78 -37.35
C ASP A 4 8.31 -57.32 -37.38
N ASN A 5 7.10 -57.09 -37.93
CA ASN A 5 6.34 -55.83 -37.89
C ASN A 5 5.69 -55.76 -36.48
N ASP A 6 6.19 -54.89 -35.64
CA ASP A 6 5.45 -54.44 -34.44
C ASP A 6 4.63 -53.22 -34.79
N ASN A 7 3.35 -53.43 -35.06
CA ASN A 7 2.32 -52.39 -35.11
C ASN A 7 2.04 -51.91 -33.67
N ASN A 8 2.53 -50.71 -33.34
CA ASN A 8 2.06 -49.97 -32.19
C ASN A 8 0.77 -49.22 -32.57
N GLU A 9 -0.37 -49.83 -32.24
CA GLU A 9 -1.65 -49.14 -32.21
C GLU A 9 -1.65 -48.18 -31.04
N PHE A 10 -1.51 -46.86 -31.34
CA PHE A 10 -1.84 -45.83 -30.39
C PHE A 10 -3.36 -45.68 -30.34
N ASP A 11 -3.98 -46.18 -29.28
CA ASP A 11 -5.37 -45.89 -28.96
C ASP A 11 -5.56 -44.37 -28.74
N PHE A 12 -6.20 -43.73 -29.70
CA PHE A 12 -6.68 -42.35 -29.58
C PHE A 12 -7.89 -42.35 -28.63
N LEU A 13 -7.70 -41.91 -27.40
CA LEU A 13 -8.80 -41.54 -26.52
C LEU A 13 -9.55 -40.36 -27.19
N PRO A 14 -10.88 -40.39 -27.24
CA PRO A 14 -11.66 -39.25 -27.77
C PRO A 14 -11.40 -38.01 -26.92
N PRO A 15 -11.43 -36.80 -27.54
CA PRO A 15 -11.24 -35.57 -26.79
C PRO A 15 -12.32 -35.42 -25.72
N ALA A 16 -11.88 -35.05 -24.50
CA ALA A 16 -12.76 -34.78 -23.38
C ALA A 16 -13.80 -33.70 -23.78
N GLU A 17 -15.05 -33.92 -23.42
CA GLU A 17 -16.12 -32.94 -23.61
C GLU A 17 -15.77 -31.64 -22.87
N PRO A 18 -16.03 -30.48 -23.47
CA PRO A 18 -15.81 -29.20 -22.78
C PRO A 18 -16.74 -29.10 -21.56
N PRO A 19 -16.28 -28.52 -20.45
CA PRO A 19 -17.12 -28.31 -19.29
C PRO A 19 -18.34 -27.44 -19.65
N PRO A 20 -19.49 -27.65 -19.01
CA PRO A 20 -20.68 -26.88 -19.29
C PRO A 20 -20.40 -25.37 -19.08
N ALA A 21 -20.84 -24.57 -20.06
CA ALA A 21 -20.74 -23.12 -19.98
C ALA A 21 -21.46 -22.63 -18.71
N PHE A 22 -20.69 -22.07 -17.79
CA PHE A 22 -21.25 -21.32 -16.68
C PHE A 22 -22.03 -20.15 -17.25
N ALA A 23 -23.35 -20.13 -17.00
CA ALA A 23 -24.20 -19.02 -17.32
C ALA A 23 -23.61 -17.76 -16.71
N GLN A 24 -23.34 -16.75 -17.56
CA GLN A 24 -22.98 -15.43 -17.11
C GLN A 24 -24.21 -14.83 -16.40
N GLU A 25 -24.31 -15.01 -15.12
CA GLU A 25 -25.12 -14.13 -14.29
C GLU A 25 -24.49 -12.74 -14.36
N LYS A 26 -25.25 -11.82 -14.92
CA LYS A 26 -24.94 -10.40 -14.91
C LYS A 26 -25.08 -9.94 -13.46
N ASP A 27 -23.99 -9.98 -12.72
CA ASP A 27 -23.92 -9.37 -11.41
C ASP A 27 -23.93 -7.85 -11.54
N SER A 28 -25.15 -7.31 -11.41
CA SER A 28 -25.40 -5.92 -11.13
C SER A 28 -25.25 -5.66 -9.62
N TYR A 29 -24.08 -5.86 -9.07
CA TYR A 29 -23.74 -5.45 -7.72
C TYR A 29 -22.83 -4.24 -7.74
N HIS A 30 -23.41 -3.09 -8.12
CA HIS A 30 -22.95 -1.79 -7.66
C HIS A 30 -23.73 -1.45 -6.38
N GLU A 31 -23.57 -2.21 -5.33
CA GLU A 31 -23.88 -1.72 -4.01
C GLU A 31 -22.76 -0.80 -3.58
N GLN A 32 -23.04 0.49 -3.55
CA GLN A 32 -22.27 1.44 -2.76
C GLN A 32 -22.40 0.97 -1.31
N VAL A 33 -21.35 0.39 -0.79
CA VAL A 33 -21.24 0.13 0.64
C VAL A 33 -20.94 1.49 1.27
N ASP A 34 -21.97 2.15 1.78
CA ASP A 34 -21.81 3.37 2.55
C ASP A 34 -20.92 3.09 3.76
N ALA A 35 -20.00 4.00 4.03
CA ALA A 35 -19.05 3.88 5.14
C ALA A 35 -19.73 3.82 6.53
N GLU A 36 -21.03 4.09 6.59
CA GLU A 36 -21.84 4.06 7.81
C GLU A 36 -22.24 2.64 8.26
N ASP A 37 -22.12 1.62 7.39
CA ASP A 37 -22.46 0.23 7.73
C ASP A 37 -21.34 -0.51 8.49
N PHE A 38 -20.21 0.15 8.74
CA PHE A 38 -19.06 -0.42 9.44
C PHE A 38 -19.11 -0.28 10.98
N GLY A 39 -20.28 -0.03 11.56
CA GLY A 39 -20.48 0.03 13.01
C GLY A 39 -20.15 -1.25 13.80
N MET A 40 -19.58 -2.28 13.16
CA MET A 40 -19.25 -3.57 13.78
C MET A 40 -17.74 -3.84 13.94
N VAL A 41 -16.92 -2.80 13.96
CA VAL A 41 -15.47 -2.96 14.21
C VAL A 41 -15.17 -3.12 15.71
N GLU A 42 -16.18 -3.02 16.57
CA GLU A 42 -16.03 -2.97 18.04
C GLU A 42 -15.47 -4.26 18.68
N ASP A 43 -15.48 -5.39 17.97
CA ASP A 43 -15.18 -6.68 18.64
C ASP A 43 -13.87 -7.34 18.18
N PHE A 44 -12.94 -6.57 17.56
CA PHE A 44 -11.67 -7.11 17.08
C PHE A 44 -10.56 -7.23 18.13
N GLY A 45 -10.82 -6.88 19.39
CA GLY A 45 -9.74 -6.62 20.33
C GLY A 45 -8.85 -5.43 19.90
N LEU A 46 -9.21 -4.81 18.76
CA LEU A 46 -8.78 -3.51 18.28
C LEU A 46 -9.90 -2.51 18.60
N GLN A 47 -10.41 -2.55 19.84
CA GLN A 47 -11.28 -1.48 20.33
C GLN A 47 -10.42 -0.25 20.50
N MET A 48 -10.27 0.48 19.41
CA MET A 48 -9.97 1.89 19.49
C MET A 48 -11.31 2.60 19.32
N GLU A 49 -11.97 2.90 20.43
CA GLU A 49 -13.01 3.91 20.46
C GLU A 49 -12.33 5.24 20.14
N TYR A 50 -12.24 5.57 18.84
CA TYR A 50 -11.95 6.94 18.46
C TYR A 50 -13.26 7.70 18.51
N SER A 51 -13.35 8.69 19.39
CA SER A 51 -14.33 9.74 19.21
C SER A 51 -13.97 10.52 17.94
N ASP A 52 -14.94 11.09 17.24
CA ASP A 52 -14.69 11.98 16.10
C ASP A 52 -13.74 13.15 16.46
N GLU A 53 -13.57 13.44 17.75
CA GLU A 53 -12.61 14.42 18.29
C GLU A 53 -11.16 13.94 18.27
N ASP A 54 -10.89 12.62 18.12
CA ASP A 54 -9.54 12.05 17.97
C ASP A 54 -9.05 12.06 16.52
N LEU A 55 -9.89 12.51 15.57
CA LEU A 55 -9.47 12.77 14.20
C LEU A 55 -8.56 14.01 14.18
N LEU A 56 -7.40 13.86 13.53
CA LEU A 56 -6.53 15.02 13.30
C LEU A 56 -7.34 16.11 12.59
N PRO A 57 -7.25 17.38 13.03
CA PRO A 57 -8.01 18.46 12.41
C PRO A 57 -7.67 18.58 10.91
N GLU A 58 -8.68 18.86 10.08
CA GLU A 58 -8.66 18.78 8.61
C GLU A 58 -7.51 19.55 7.92
N ASN A 59 -6.88 20.53 8.58
CA ASN A 59 -5.88 21.40 7.97
C ASN A 59 -4.55 21.51 8.71
N THR A 60 -4.42 20.86 9.83
CA THR A 60 -3.14 20.83 10.55
C THR A 60 -3.11 19.54 11.33
N ALA A 61 -2.52 18.51 10.77
CA ALA A 61 -1.91 17.56 11.66
C ALA A 61 -0.92 18.37 12.49
N PRO A 62 -1.19 18.68 13.76
CA PRO A 62 -0.22 19.34 14.61
C PRO A 62 0.82 18.30 14.99
N SER A 63 1.56 17.81 14.01
CA SER A 63 2.74 17.01 14.21
C SER A 63 3.89 17.97 14.24
N SER A 64 4.67 17.99 15.30
CA SER A 64 5.97 18.65 15.27
C SER A 64 6.89 17.98 14.23
N ILE A 65 6.52 16.77 13.80
CA ILE A 65 7.16 16.02 12.73
C ILE A 65 6.39 16.27 11.43
N ASN A 66 7.03 16.92 10.47
CA ASN A 66 6.44 17.22 9.18
C ASN A 66 6.60 16.01 8.24
N VAL A 67 5.51 15.32 7.98
CA VAL A 67 5.50 14.07 7.18
C VAL A 67 4.83 14.27 5.83
N GLY A 68 5.33 13.53 4.83
CA GLY A 68 4.69 13.38 3.52
C GLY A 68 4.45 11.92 3.19
N PHE A 69 3.43 11.65 2.39
CA PHE A 69 3.06 10.31 1.97
C PHE A 69 3.06 10.21 0.44
N VAL A 70 3.58 9.11 -0.09
CA VAL A 70 3.57 8.83 -1.53
C VAL A 70 3.06 7.42 -1.77
N GLY A 71 1.89 7.29 -2.37
CA GLY A 71 1.37 6.02 -2.83
C GLY A 71 1.86 5.72 -4.25
N VAL A 72 2.40 4.52 -4.49
CA VAL A 72 2.86 4.11 -5.81
C VAL A 72 2.15 2.83 -6.27
N GLY A 73 1.48 2.92 -7.42
CA GLY A 73 0.65 1.85 -7.97
C GLY A 73 -0.66 1.65 -7.22
N GLY A 74 -1.55 0.79 -7.71
CA GLY A 74 -2.91 0.66 -7.19
C GLY A 74 -3.00 0.33 -5.69
N GLY A 75 -2.18 -0.59 -5.19
CA GLY A 75 -2.13 -0.93 -3.76
C GLY A 75 -1.61 0.23 -2.90
N GLY A 76 -0.50 0.86 -3.33
CA GLY A 76 0.08 2.01 -2.66
C GLY A 76 -0.87 3.21 -2.61
N ASN A 77 -1.56 3.48 -3.72
CA ASN A 77 -2.52 4.58 -3.80
C ASN A 77 -3.71 4.39 -2.85
N LYS A 78 -4.23 3.17 -2.74
CA LYS A 78 -5.32 2.87 -1.78
C LYS A 78 -4.87 3.01 -0.33
N MET A 79 -3.63 2.64 0.00
CA MET A 79 -3.07 2.87 1.33
C MET A 79 -2.86 4.36 1.60
N ALA A 80 -2.30 5.11 0.64
CA ALA A 80 -2.06 6.53 0.78
C ALA A 80 -3.37 7.35 0.85
N ASN A 81 -4.43 6.91 0.15
CA ASN A 81 -5.75 7.53 0.25
C ASN A 81 -6.29 7.52 1.69
N ALA A 82 -6.03 6.47 2.47
CA ALA A 82 -6.45 6.43 3.86
C ALA A 82 -5.81 7.54 4.72
N PHE A 83 -4.63 8.04 4.34
CA PHE A 83 -4.01 9.20 4.99
C PHE A 83 -4.64 10.52 4.52
N ILE A 84 -5.03 10.63 3.23
CA ILE A 84 -5.80 11.78 2.74
C ILE A 84 -7.12 11.90 3.52
N GLU A 85 -7.83 10.79 3.71
CA GLU A 85 -9.08 10.72 4.47
C GLU A 85 -8.92 11.12 5.95
N LEU A 86 -7.72 10.98 6.50
CA LEU A 86 -7.37 11.45 7.85
C LEU A 86 -6.86 12.91 7.87
N GLY A 87 -6.90 13.63 6.74
CA GLY A 87 -6.49 15.04 6.66
C GLY A 87 -4.99 15.27 6.41
N PHE A 88 -4.22 14.24 6.02
CA PHE A 88 -2.83 14.42 5.61
C PHE A 88 -2.74 14.94 4.17
N ASN A 89 -2.82 16.25 3.99
CA ASN A 89 -2.83 16.89 2.67
C ASN A 89 -1.49 16.77 1.91
N LYS A 90 -0.38 16.52 2.60
CA LYS A 90 0.92 16.24 1.99
C LYS A 90 1.01 14.79 1.53
N THR A 91 0.11 14.42 0.63
CA THR A 91 0.03 13.07 0.08
C THR A 91 -0.04 13.11 -1.44
N LEU A 92 0.76 12.28 -2.11
CA LEU A 92 0.82 12.17 -3.56
C LEU A 92 0.56 10.72 -3.99
N LEU A 93 -0.27 10.54 -5.02
CA LEU A 93 -0.61 9.25 -5.62
C LEU A 93 0.02 9.16 -7.01
N VAL A 94 0.94 8.21 -7.21
CA VAL A 94 1.64 7.99 -8.47
C VAL A 94 1.15 6.69 -9.09
N ASN A 95 0.67 6.75 -10.34
CA ASN A 95 0.26 5.54 -11.05
C ASN A 95 0.52 5.64 -12.57
N THR A 96 0.55 4.50 -13.22
CA THR A 96 0.67 4.32 -14.67
C THR A 96 -0.69 4.11 -15.35
N THR A 97 -1.77 4.07 -14.58
CA THR A 97 -3.15 3.98 -15.06
C THR A 97 -4.11 4.69 -14.11
N GLY A 98 -5.09 5.38 -14.67
CA GLY A 98 -6.13 6.05 -13.89
C GLY A 98 -7.17 5.10 -13.26
N LYS A 99 -7.21 3.83 -13.74
CA LYS A 99 -8.22 2.84 -13.29
C LYS A 99 -8.11 2.47 -11.81
N ASP A 100 -6.90 2.54 -11.27
CA ASP A 100 -6.59 2.14 -9.89
C ASP A 100 -6.48 3.33 -8.92
N ILE A 101 -6.75 4.54 -9.40
CA ILE A 101 -6.81 5.75 -8.55
C ILE A 101 -8.16 5.78 -7.83
N PRO A 102 -8.19 5.99 -6.50
CA PRO A 102 -9.44 6.18 -5.77
C PRO A 102 -10.23 7.38 -6.31
N LYS A 103 -11.55 7.23 -6.47
CA LYS A 103 -12.39 8.22 -7.15
C LYS A 103 -12.67 9.50 -6.35
N ASN A 104 -12.46 9.44 -5.04
CA ASN A 104 -12.70 10.53 -4.10
C ASN A 104 -11.47 11.42 -3.86
N VAL A 105 -10.42 11.27 -4.66
CA VAL A 105 -9.17 12.02 -4.54
C VAL A 105 -9.17 13.20 -5.50
N GLU A 106 -8.76 14.36 -5.01
CA GLU A 106 -8.58 15.56 -5.82
C GLU A 106 -7.41 15.42 -6.80
N GLU A 107 -7.52 16.03 -7.98
CA GLU A 107 -6.52 15.88 -9.05
C GLU A 107 -5.12 16.35 -8.67
N ASP A 108 -5.00 17.31 -7.77
CA ASP A 108 -3.72 17.86 -7.29
C ASP A 108 -2.92 16.86 -6.42
N HIS A 109 -3.57 15.80 -5.96
CA HIS A 109 -2.92 14.65 -5.30
C HIS A 109 -2.41 13.59 -6.28
N VAL A 110 -2.69 13.69 -7.59
CA VAL A 110 -2.50 12.58 -8.52
C VAL A 110 -1.46 12.90 -9.59
N VAL A 111 -0.51 11.99 -9.76
CA VAL A 111 0.42 11.95 -10.89
C VAL A 111 0.15 10.70 -11.72
N LEU A 112 -0.41 10.88 -12.90
CA LEU A 112 -0.48 9.82 -13.90
C LEU A 112 0.75 9.91 -14.79
N ILE A 113 1.48 8.81 -14.90
CA ILE A 113 2.63 8.70 -15.78
C ILE A 113 2.11 8.73 -17.23
N PRO A 114 2.57 9.68 -18.06
CA PRO A 114 2.12 9.78 -19.44
C PRO A 114 2.54 8.55 -20.27
N ASP A 115 1.84 8.34 -21.37
CA ASP A 115 2.14 7.30 -22.38
C ASP A 115 2.25 5.88 -21.82
N SER A 116 1.66 5.62 -20.65
CA SER A 116 1.58 4.30 -20.06
C SER A 116 0.11 3.90 -19.84
N ASP A 117 -0.29 2.78 -20.42
CA ASP A 117 -1.64 2.20 -20.26
C ASP A 117 -1.65 1.14 -19.14
N GLY A 118 -0.77 1.36 -18.14
CA GLY A 118 -0.49 0.42 -17.10
C GLY A 118 0.67 -0.53 -17.43
N ILE A 119 1.34 -1.01 -16.38
CA ILE A 119 2.53 -1.87 -16.49
C ILE A 119 2.15 -3.35 -16.48
N GLY A 120 0.89 -3.66 -16.15
CA GLY A 120 0.49 -5.01 -15.83
C GLY A 120 1.25 -5.52 -14.60
N LYS A 121 1.90 -6.68 -14.70
CA LYS A 121 2.72 -7.26 -13.62
C LYS A 121 4.20 -7.36 -13.98
N ASN A 122 4.66 -6.57 -14.96
CA ASN A 122 6.05 -6.56 -15.40
C ASN A 122 6.86 -5.52 -14.60
N THR A 123 7.60 -5.98 -13.60
CA THR A 123 8.40 -5.12 -12.72
C THR A 123 9.60 -4.48 -13.41
N GLU A 124 10.23 -5.15 -14.38
CA GLU A 124 11.37 -4.58 -15.11
C GLU A 124 10.91 -3.39 -15.95
N TYR A 125 9.83 -3.56 -16.69
CA TYR A 125 9.20 -2.46 -17.43
C TYR A 125 8.72 -1.35 -16.48
N GLY A 126 8.19 -1.74 -15.31
CA GLY A 126 7.79 -0.79 -14.26
C GLY A 126 8.94 0.07 -13.76
N LYS A 127 10.10 -0.52 -13.49
CA LYS A 127 11.31 0.20 -13.08
C LYS A 127 11.77 1.18 -14.16
N GLU A 128 11.74 0.75 -15.42
CA GLU A 128 12.09 1.61 -16.56
C GLU A 128 11.18 2.82 -16.66
N VAL A 129 9.85 2.59 -16.70
CA VAL A 129 8.85 3.66 -16.81
C VAL A 129 8.94 4.67 -15.66
N LEU A 130 9.06 4.18 -14.41
CA LEU A 130 9.20 5.06 -13.26
C LEU A 130 10.49 5.88 -13.29
N SER A 131 11.61 5.27 -13.69
CA SER A 131 12.89 5.96 -13.79
C SER A 131 12.89 7.04 -14.88
N GLN A 132 12.30 6.76 -16.04
CA GLN A 132 12.19 7.71 -17.15
C GLN A 132 11.32 8.93 -16.80
N ASN A 133 10.32 8.75 -15.95
CA ASN A 133 9.39 9.79 -15.52
C ASN A 133 9.75 10.43 -14.16
N GLY A 134 10.95 10.18 -13.67
CA GLY A 134 11.40 10.65 -12.35
C GLY A 134 11.34 12.17 -12.19
N ALA A 135 11.57 12.96 -13.24
CA ALA A 135 11.51 14.43 -13.19
C ALA A 135 10.08 14.93 -12.91
N ILE A 136 9.09 14.37 -13.59
CA ILE A 136 7.66 14.74 -13.39
C ILE A 136 7.24 14.42 -11.95
N ILE A 137 7.67 13.26 -11.44
CA ILE A 137 7.36 12.84 -10.06
C ILE A 137 8.05 13.77 -9.06
N GLU A 138 9.32 14.13 -9.28
CA GLU A 138 10.07 15.03 -8.40
C GLU A 138 9.43 16.42 -8.32
N ASP A 139 9.01 16.98 -9.45
CA ASP A 139 8.31 18.27 -9.50
C ASP A 139 6.96 18.21 -8.75
N ALA A 140 6.20 17.13 -8.94
CA ALA A 140 4.95 16.92 -8.22
C ALA A 140 5.16 16.80 -6.70
N LEU A 141 6.22 16.09 -6.26
CA LEU A 141 6.59 16.01 -4.84
C LEU A 141 6.86 17.40 -4.27
N ARG A 142 7.61 18.24 -4.97
CA ARG A 142 7.91 19.61 -4.52
C ARG A 142 6.67 20.48 -4.42
N ILE A 143 5.78 20.38 -5.40
CA ILE A 143 4.55 21.18 -5.45
C ILE A 143 3.57 20.74 -4.36
N LYS A 144 3.31 19.42 -4.24
CA LYS A 144 2.25 18.91 -3.36
C LYS A 144 2.71 18.75 -1.92
N LEU A 145 3.92 18.27 -1.69
CA LEU A 145 4.40 18.00 -0.33
C LEU A 145 5.17 19.20 0.25
N GLY A 146 5.79 20.02 -0.60
CA GLY A 146 6.66 21.12 -0.14
C GLY A 146 7.82 20.56 0.71
N LYS A 147 8.06 21.17 1.87
CA LYS A 147 9.04 20.65 2.83
C LYS A 147 8.42 19.58 3.71
N VAL A 148 9.10 18.45 3.83
CA VAL A 148 8.80 17.37 4.79
C VAL A 148 10.09 16.93 5.49
N ASP A 149 9.96 16.42 6.71
CA ASP A 149 11.08 15.81 7.43
C ASP A 149 11.16 14.31 7.14
N TRP A 150 10.02 13.64 7.02
CA TRP A 150 9.93 12.22 6.74
C TRP A 150 9.04 11.97 5.51
N LEU A 151 9.50 11.07 4.64
CA LEU A 151 8.75 10.65 3.46
C LEU A 151 8.37 9.17 3.59
N PHE A 152 7.07 8.90 3.75
CA PHE A 152 6.54 7.55 3.76
C PHE A 152 6.08 7.15 2.37
N VAL A 153 6.69 6.10 1.82
CA VAL A 153 6.43 5.59 0.47
C VAL A 153 5.66 4.28 0.56
N LEU A 154 4.41 4.30 0.10
CA LEU A 154 3.48 3.18 0.20
C LEU A 154 3.38 2.42 -1.12
N ALA A 155 3.55 1.10 -1.08
CA ALA A 155 3.52 0.26 -2.28
C ALA A 155 2.91 -1.12 -2.02
N GLY A 156 2.26 -1.68 -3.04
CA GLY A 156 1.75 -3.05 -2.99
C GLY A 156 2.69 -4.04 -3.67
N GLY A 157 2.99 -5.16 -3.02
CA GLY A 157 3.96 -6.17 -3.47
C GLY A 157 3.46 -7.14 -4.56
N GLY A 158 2.29 -6.93 -5.18
CA GLY A 158 1.75 -7.89 -6.18
C GLY A 158 1.64 -7.35 -7.60
N GLY A 159 1.56 -6.02 -7.75
CA GLY A 159 1.42 -5.34 -9.02
C GLY A 159 2.77 -5.03 -9.69
N GLY A 160 2.74 -4.52 -10.92
CA GLY A 160 3.94 -4.07 -11.62
C GLY A 160 4.46 -2.75 -11.06
N THR A 161 3.63 -1.70 -11.07
CA THR A 161 4.03 -0.34 -10.66
C THR A 161 4.48 -0.29 -9.19
N GLY A 162 3.67 -0.83 -8.25
CA GLY A 162 4.01 -0.82 -6.83
C GLY A 162 5.28 -1.61 -6.52
N SER A 163 5.46 -2.78 -7.14
CA SER A 163 6.66 -3.60 -6.93
C SER A 163 7.93 -3.03 -7.56
N SER A 164 7.80 -1.96 -8.34
CA SER A 164 8.93 -1.25 -8.96
C SER A 164 9.29 0.06 -8.24
N VAL A 165 8.68 0.34 -7.10
CA VAL A 165 8.77 1.64 -6.40
C VAL A 165 10.20 2.06 -6.06
N THR A 166 11.10 1.11 -5.80
CA THR A 166 12.50 1.40 -5.46
C THR A 166 13.29 2.04 -6.59
N ALA A 167 12.80 1.94 -7.83
CA ALA A 167 13.36 2.69 -8.96
C ALA A 167 13.24 4.22 -8.78
N LEU A 168 12.32 4.67 -7.90
CA LEU A 168 12.14 6.07 -7.54
C LEU A 168 13.05 6.52 -6.38
N GLN A 169 13.83 5.65 -5.74
CA GLN A 169 14.71 6.06 -4.64
C GLN A 169 15.62 7.25 -5.00
N PRO A 170 16.28 7.29 -6.18
CA PRO A 170 17.07 8.46 -6.55
C PRO A 170 16.26 9.75 -6.67
N VAL A 171 14.96 9.64 -7.01
CA VAL A 171 14.03 10.79 -7.08
C VAL A 171 13.71 11.27 -5.67
N PHE A 172 13.37 10.37 -4.77
CA PHE A 172 13.09 10.68 -3.36
C PHE A 172 14.31 11.31 -2.69
N ASP A 173 15.50 10.77 -2.92
CA ASP A 173 16.75 11.32 -2.37
C ASP A 173 17.02 12.74 -2.87
N ARG A 174 16.80 13.03 -4.16
CA ARG A 174 16.95 14.39 -4.70
C ARG A 174 15.91 15.35 -4.11
N TYR A 175 14.65 14.90 -4.04
CA TYR A 175 13.57 15.68 -3.43
C TYR A 175 13.92 16.01 -1.97
N MET A 176 14.22 15.02 -1.12
CA MET A 176 14.55 15.23 0.29
C MET A 176 15.72 16.20 0.48
N ARG A 177 16.79 16.05 -0.31
CA ARG A 177 17.91 17.02 -0.30
C ARG A 177 17.47 18.42 -0.73
N SER A 178 16.61 18.55 -1.75
CA SER A 178 16.17 19.83 -2.26
C SER A 178 15.34 20.66 -1.27
N VAL A 179 14.60 19.97 -0.38
CA VAL A 179 13.80 20.59 0.67
C VAL A 179 14.52 20.68 2.01
N GLN A 180 15.82 20.33 2.02
CA GLN A 180 16.67 20.35 3.22
C GLN A 180 16.05 19.53 4.37
N SER A 181 15.54 18.35 4.05
CA SER A 181 15.01 17.44 5.04
C SER A 181 16.12 16.88 5.93
N SER A 182 15.83 16.74 7.21
CA SER A 182 16.70 16.08 8.19
C SER A 182 16.36 14.62 8.43
N GLY A 183 15.20 14.16 7.93
CA GLY A 183 14.72 12.82 8.12
C GLY A 183 15.03 11.89 6.95
N GLN A 184 14.24 10.84 6.82
CA GLN A 184 14.50 9.73 5.92
C GLN A 184 13.28 9.35 5.07
N VAL A 185 13.54 8.51 4.06
CA VAL A 185 12.53 7.80 3.28
C VAL A 185 12.25 6.47 3.95
N VAL A 186 10.99 6.18 4.25
CA VAL A 186 10.54 4.93 4.87
C VAL A 186 9.54 4.25 3.95
N TYR A 187 9.79 2.99 3.60
CA TYR A 187 8.87 2.22 2.77
C TYR A 187 7.80 1.53 3.62
N ILE A 188 6.55 1.60 3.17
CA ILE A 188 5.42 0.84 3.73
C ILE A 188 4.91 -0.07 2.63
N VAL A 189 5.12 -1.37 2.80
CA VAL A 189 4.85 -2.35 1.75
C VAL A 189 3.76 -3.32 2.18
N SER A 190 2.69 -3.44 1.40
CA SER A 190 1.70 -4.48 1.62
C SER A 190 2.13 -5.79 1.00
N TRP A 191 2.19 -6.85 1.83
CA TRP A 191 2.49 -8.21 1.39
C TRP A 191 1.22 -8.93 0.93
N PRO A 192 1.22 -9.59 -0.25
CA PRO A 192 0.06 -10.31 -0.75
C PRO A 192 -0.39 -11.44 0.19
N THR A 193 -1.69 -11.75 0.15
CA THR A 193 -2.24 -12.92 0.86
C THR A 193 -1.69 -14.24 0.30
N ALA A 194 -1.82 -15.32 1.07
CA ALA A 194 -1.47 -16.67 0.61
C ALA A 194 -2.22 -17.04 -0.68
N GLN A 195 -3.48 -16.65 -0.81
CA GLN A 195 -4.28 -16.89 -2.01
C GLN A 195 -3.75 -16.12 -3.23
N GLU A 196 -3.38 -14.86 -3.08
CA GLU A 196 -2.79 -14.05 -4.15
C GLU A 196 -1.43 -14.60 -4.57
N ASN A 197 -0.63 -15.10 -3.63
CA ASN A 197 0.67 -15.71 -3.86
C ASN A 197 0.61 -17.07 -4.60
N LEU A 198 -0.58 -17.66 -4.81
CA LEU A 198 -0.74 -18.78 -5.74
C LEU A 198 -0.45 -18.39 -7.18
N ASN A 199 -0.55 -17.11 -7.51
CA ASN A 199 -0.09 -16.59 -8.80
C ASN A 199 1.44 -16.38 -8.76
N PRO A 200 2.22 -17.14 -9.57
CA PRO A 200 3.69 -17.07 -9.51
C PRO A 200 4.27 -15.69 -9.81
N THR A 201 3.57 -14.90 -10.63
CA THR A 201 3.99 -13.53 -10.96
C THR A 201 3.82 -12.60 -9.77
N ILE A 202 2.71 -12.72 -9.03
CA ILE A 202 2.47 -11.95 -7.79
C ILE A 202 3.52 -12.31 -6.75
N ALA A 203 3.75 -13.60 -6.52
CA ALA A 203 4.74 -14.08 -5.56
C ALA A 203 6.15 -13.57 -5.90
N ARG A 204 6.54 -13.62 -7.18
CA ARG A 204 7.83 -13.11 -7.64
C ARG A 204 7.95 -11.61 -7.42
N ASN A 205 6.94 -10.83 -7.80
CA ASN A 205 6.93 -9.38 -7.64
C ASN A 205 7.04 -8.99 -6.17
N ALA A 206 6.32 -9.68 -5.29
CA ALA A 206 6.39 -9.46 -3.85
C ALA A 206 7.80 -9.73 -3.29
N LEU A 207 8.42 -10.85 -3.68
CA LEU A 207 9.79 -11.18 -3.27
C LEU A 207 10.80 -10.16 -3.81
N THR A 208 10.68 -9.74 -5.06
CA THR A 208 11.54 -8.71 -5.65
C THR A 208 11.44 -7.43 -4.83
N LEU A 209 10.22 -6.95 -4.57
CA LEU A 209 10.03 -5.74 -3.76
C LEU A 209 10.58 -5.88 -2.34
N ALA A 210 10.34 -7.02 -1.67
CA ALA A 210 10.86 -7.25 -0.32
C ALA A 210 12.40 -7.21 -0.28
N ASN A 211 13.06 -7.79 -1.29
CA ASN A 211 14.52 -7.75 -1.39
C ASN A 211 15.02 -6.33 -1.69
N ASP A 212 14.34 -5.61 -2.59
CA ASP A 212 14.72 -4.26 -2.97
C ASP A 212 14.58 -3.26 -1.81
N VAL A 213 13.54 -3.40 -0.97
CA VAL A 213 13.34 -2.50 0.19
C VAL A 213 14.14 -2.91 1.42
N ALA A 214 14.73 -4.11 1.45
CA ALA A 214 15.45 -4.62 2.63
C ALA A 214 16.65 -3.76 3.04
N GLN A 215 17.19 -2.96 2.12
CA GLN A 215 18.30 -2.04 2.36
C GLN A 215 17.85 -0.66 2.87
N TYR A 216 16.55 -0.42 3.01
CA TYR A 216 15.96 0.83 3.47
C TYR A 216 15.11 0.60 4.72
N PRO A 217 14.85 1.63 5.52
CA PRO A 217 13.84 1.56 6.57
C PRO A 217 12.49 1.17 5.98
N HIS A 218 11.86 0.10 6.50
CA HIS A 218 10.59 -0.35 5.95
C HIS A 218 9.67 -1.02 6.95
N ILE A 219 8.37 -0.93 6.69
CA ILE A 219 7.29 -1.62 7.40
C ILE A 219 6.59 -2.54 6.40
N ILE A 220 6.39 -3.80 6.77
CA ILE A 220 5.62 -4.76 5.97
C ILE A 220 4.24 -4.95 6.60
N LEU A 221 3.20 -4.66 5.80
CA LEU A 221 1.81 -4.93 6.13
C LEU A 221 1.43 -6.31 5.61
N ASP A 222 1.18 -7.23 6.51
CA ASP A 222 0.79 -8.60 6.19
C ASP A 222 -0.72 -8.67 5.91
N ASN A 223 -1.08 -8.65 4.62
CA ASN A 223 -2.48 -8.75 4.20
C ASN A 223 -3.13 -10.08 4.59
N GLU A 224 -2.38 -11.18 4.66
CA GLU A 224 -2.92 -12.46 5.12
C GLU A 224 -3.36 -12.37 6.58
N ARG A 225 -2.56 -11.73 7.43
CA ARG A 225 -2.91 -11.53 8.83
C ARG A 225 -4.10 -10.59 8.96
N ALA A 226 -4.11 -9.47 8.23
CA ALA A 226 -5.21 -8.52 8.24
C ALA A 226 -6.52 -9.18 7.78
N THR A 227 -6.53 -9.87 6.64
CA THR A 227 -7.72 -10.54 6.13
C THR A 227 -8.18 -11.69 7.03
N ARG A 228 -7.27 -12.39 7.69
CA ARG A 228 -7.62 -13.45 8.66
C ARG A 228 -8.37 -12.88 9.86
N LEU A 229 -7.95 -11.73 10.39
CA LEU A 229 -8.62 -11.06 11.50
C LEU A 229 -10.02 -10.55 11.11
N LEU A 230 -10.19 -10.15 9.84
CA LEU A 230 -11.43 -9.58 9.31
C LEU A 230 -12.41 -10.65 8.76
N ARG A 231 -11.92 -11.88 8.54
CA ARG A 231 -12.72 -12.98 7.94
C ARG A 231 -13.97 -13.28 8.76
N GLY A 232 -15.09 -13.40 8.04
CA GLY A 232 -16.40 -13.71 8.65
C GLY A 232 -17.11 -12.51 9.29
N ARG A 233 -16.47 -11.35 9.34
CA ARG A 233 -17.05 -10.12 9.89
C ARG A 233 -17.27 -9.07 8.80
N ILE A 234 -16.41 -9.05 7.79
CA ILE A 234 -16.45 -8.10 6.67
C ILE A 234 -16.34 -8.88 5.36
N GLY A 235 -17.10 -8.47 4.35
CA GLY A 235 -17.00 -9.02 3.00
C GLY A 235 -15.58 -8.81 2.42
N MET A 236 -15.15 -9.69 1.53
CA MET A 236 -13.79 -9.70 0.98
C MET A 236 -13.37 -8.34 0.40
N LEU A 237 -14.29 -7.63 -0.27
CA LEU A 237 -14.01 -6.32 -0.89
C LEU A 237 -13.75 -5.21 0.15
N GLY A 238 -14.32 -5.33 1.35
CA GLY A 238 -14.14 -4.36 2.44
C GLY A 238 -12.87 -4.60 3.27
N MET A 239 -12.24 -5.77 3.19
CA MET A 239 -11.12 -6.12 4.07
C MET A 239 -9.91 -5.20 3.88
N TYR A 240 -9.51 -4.92 2.62
CA TYR A 240 -8.37 -4.04 2.33
C TYR A 240 -8.62 -2.58 2.73
N PRO A 241 -9.77 -1.96 2.38
CA PRO A 241 -10.08 -0.63 2.88
C PRO A 241 -9.98 -0.52 4.40
N VAL A 242 -10.60 -1.44 5.15
CA VAL A 242 -10.53 -1.46 6.61
C VAL A 242 -9.10 -1.61 7.12
N ALA A 243 -8.33 -2.56 6.58
CA ALA A 243 -6.94 -2.76 6.97
C ALA A 243 -6.08 -1.49 6.72
N ASN A 244 -6.27 -0.84 5.57
CA ASN A 244 -5.57 0.39 5.22
C ASN A 244 -5.92 1.54 6.17
N THR A 245 -7.20 1.73 6.47
CA THR A 245 -7.68 2.76 7.41
C THR A 245 -7.14 2.51 8.82
N GLN A 246 -7.19 1.27 9.32
CA GLN A 246 -6.65 0.95 10.64
C GLN A 246 -5.14 1.18 10.73
N PHE A 247 -4.40 0.81 9.69
CA PHE A 247 -2.97 1.11 9.63
C PHE A 247 -2.71 2.62 9.64
N ALA A 248 -3.41 3.37 8.80
CA ALA A 248 -3.27 4.83 8.72
C ALA A 248 -3.59 5.49 10.08
N LYS A 249 -4.68 5.09 10.74
CA LYS A 249 -5.03 5.56 12.08
C LYS A 249 -3.92 5.25 13.10
N SER A 250 -3.38 4.04 13.09
CA SER A 250 -2.31 3.65 14.03
C SER A 250 -1.04 4.48 13.82
N LEU A 251 -0.63 4.74 12.58
CA LEU A 251 0.52 5.58 12.30
C LEU A 251 0.25 7.06 12.66
N ALA A 252 -0.96 7.55 12.34
CA ALA A 252 -1.40 8.89 12.71
C ALA A 252 -1.34 9.11 14.23
N GLN A 253 -1.73 8.12 15.03
CA GLN A 253 -1.62 8.19 16.49
C GLN A 253 -0.17 8.30 16.96
N VAL A 254 0.74 7.51 16.37
CA VAL A 254 2.18 7.64 16.71
C VAL A 254 2.69 9.03 16.38
N LEU A 255 2.31 9.58 15.21
CA LEU A 255 2.68 10.93 14.81
C LEU A 255 2.06 12.00 15.71
N LYS A 256 0.82 11.80 16.17
CA LYS A 256 0.14 12.70 17.12
C LYS A 256 0.86 12.79 18.46
N LEU A 257 1.50 11.72 18.93
CA LEU A 257 2.26 11.75 20.18
C LEU A 257 3.36 12.82 20.18
N SER A 258 3.85 13.21 19.00
CA SER A 258 4.86 14.26 18.89
C SER A 258 4.34 15.67 19.26
N THR A 259 3.03 15.83 19.37
CA THR A 259 2.37 17.12 19.67
C THR A 259 1.84 17.19 21.09
N GLU A 260 1.83 16.06 21.81
CA GLU A 260 1.27 16.00 23.14
C GLU A 260 2.35 16.32 24.19
N ASP A 261 2.06 17.28 25.05
CA ASP A 261 2.88 17.54 26.25
C ASP A 261 2.68 16.39 27.23
N SER A 262 3.64 15.49 27.28
CA SER A 262 3.63 14.41 28.27
C SER A 262 4.48 14.79 29.50
N PRO A 263 3.94 14.65 30.71
CA PRO A 263 4.70 14.90 31.95
C PRO A 263 5.79 13.85 32.18
N ILE A 264 5.81 12.73 31.44
CA ILE A 264 6.74 11.63 31.61
C ILE A 264 7.81 11.63 30.55
N GLN A 265 7.39 11.67 29.27
CA GLN A 265 8.29 11.65 28.12
C GLN A 265 7.56 12.21 26.90
N SER A 266 8.16 13.19 26.22
CA SER A 266 7.68 13.65 24.91
C SER A 266 8.20 12.72 23.82
N PHE A 267 7.40 12.54 22.76
CA PHE A 267 7.81 11.83 21.55
C PHE A 267 8.17 12.86 20.48
N ASP A 268 9.34 12.74 19.87
CA ASP A 268 9.80 13.67 18.84
C ASP A 268 10.38 12.98 17.61
N SER A 269 10.92 13.77 16.66
CA SER A 269 11.53 13.24 15.44
C SER A 269 12.74 12.33 15.73
N LYS A 270 13.42 12.51 16.86
CA LYS A 270 14.56 11.65 17.26
C LYS A 270 14.09 10.28 17.73
N ASP A 271 12.95 10.21 18.38
CA ASP A 271 12.35 8.93 18.77
C ASP A 271 11.89 8.17 17.53
N LEU A 272 11.29 8.87 16.56
CA LEU A 272 10.95 8.29 15.27
C LEU A 272 12.20 7.81 14.52
N GLU A 273 13.29 8.58 14.53
CA GLU A 273 14.58 8.18 13.96
C GLU A 273 15.15 6.94 14.66
N THR A 274 15.03 6.85 15.98
CA THR A 274 15.47 5.68 16.73
C THR A 274 14.70 4.42 16.34
N CYS A 275 13.40 4.56 16.08
CA CYS A 275 12.53 3.44 15.68
C CYS A 275 12.68 3.05 14.21
N LEU A 276 12.86 4.02 13.30
CA LEU A 276 12.79 3.83 11.86
C LEU A 276 14.10 4.20 11.13
N GLY A 277 15.04 4.84 11.80
CA GLY A 277 16.24 5.39 11.17
C GLY A 277 17.36 4.39 10.91
N ASN A 278 17.26 3.18 11.42
CA ASN A 278 18.19 2.11 11.13
C ASN A 278 17.71 1.32 9.91
N ASP A 279 18.64 0.98 9.02
CA ASP A 279 18.35 0.09 7.89
C ASP A 279 17.71 -1.19 8.41
N GLY A 280 16.50 -1.47 7.97
CA GLY A 280 15.84 -2.70 8.36
C GLY A 280 14.32 -2.58 8.50
N ARG A 281 13.75 -3.67 9.04
CA ARG A 281 12.31 -3.84 9.19
C ARG A 281 11.83 -3.33 10.54
N ALA A 282 10.91 -2.39 10.51
CA ALA A 282 10.15 -1.96 11.67
C ALA A 282 8.78 -2.66 11.73
N PHE A 283 8.26 -2.77 12.94
CA PHE A 283 6.91 -3.28 13.20
C PHE A 283 6.14 -2.22 13.98
N MET A 284 4.87 -2.05 13.61
CA MET A 284 3.96 -1.18 14.32
C MET A 284 2.80 -2.00 14.86
N GLY A 285 2.43 -1.77 16.08
CA GLY A 285 1.28 -2.36 16.74
C GLY A 285 0.69 -1.41 17.78
N SER A 286 -0.61 -1.50 17.99
CA SER A 286 -1.30 -0.79 19.06
C SER A 286 -2.09 -1.78 19.90
N THR A 287 -2.16 -1.50 21.19
CA THR A 287 -2.98 -2.26 22.15
C THR A 287 -3.60 -1.31 23.16
N MET A 288 -4.84 -1.59 23.54
CA MET A 288 -5.50 -0.85 24.60
C MET A 288 -5.26 -1.59 25.92
N ILE A 289 -4.72 -0.89 26.88
CA ILE A 289 -4.59 -1.39 28.25
C ILE A 289 -5.84 -0.87 29.00
N LYS A 290 -6.71 -1.80 29.43
CA LYS A 290 -7.81 -1.44 30.32
C LYS A 290 -7.23 -1.33 31.73
N ASP A 291 -7.52 -0.22 32.40
CA ASP A 291 -7.22 -0.12 33.83
C ASP A 291 -7.91 -1.27 34.58
N PRO A 292 -7.24 -1.89 35.54
CA PRO A 292 -7.75 -3.04 36.27
C PRO A 292 -8.99 -2.71 37.11
#